data_965ebd0b3ac6427b9f64c3f559390274
#
_entry.id   965ebd0b3ac6427b9f64c3f559390274
#
_cell.length_a   1.000
_cell.length_b   1.000
_cell.length_c   1.000
_cell.angle_alpha   90.00
_cell.angle_beta   90.00
_cell.angle_gamma   90.00
#
_symmetry.space_group_name_H-M   'P 1'
#
loop_
_entity.id
_entity.type
_entity.pdbx_description
1 polymer ?
#
loop_
_entity_poly.entity_id
_entity_poly.type
_entity_poly.pdbx_seq_one_letter_code
_entity_poly.pdbx_strand_id
1 'polypeptide(L)'
;MLELPDPSRVDAAAGQQDRQAELRKMENIPARYRNHPRFEELTNDPAHQGDKPGKVLREAMSALEAEMSGKVKAPVSRGDTSWIDFYDGEGYPFDVKTPLSPTVGDKWEFNAYGVADTILNQLHKTHPNKFTHEKQPVAVLLDTTYMKPEDLLALRHELRKKTKENRSILKRVFEVNVQLDPPALDNEKPKANKLSVQQQALLLRQRTGR
;
A
#
# COMPACT_ATOMS: atom_id res chain seq x y z
N MET A 1 13.55 4.88 -35.95
CA MET A 1 14.36 4.23 -34.90
C MET A 1 13.40 3.98 -33.74
N LEU A 2 13.01 2.72 -33.51
CA LEU A 2 12.20 2.35 -32.34
C LEU A 2 13.14 2.33 -31.13
N GLU A 3 12.94 3.25 -30.19
CA GLU A 3 13.63 3.19 -28.90
C GLU A 3 13.21 1.90 -28.19
N LEU A 4 14.18 1.05 -27.90
CA LEU A 4 13.97 -0.11 -27.05
C LEU A 4 13.58 0.39 -25.64
N PRO A 5 12.59 -0.19 -25.01
CA PRO A 5 12.20 0.21 -23.64
C PRO A 5 13.40 0.02 -22.70
N ASP A 6 13.61 1.02 -21.85
CA ASP A 6 14.64 1.00 -20.81
C ASP A 6 14.43 -0.24 -19.90
N PRO A 7 15.40 -1.16 -19.83
CA PRO A 7 15.25 -2.39 -19.05
C PRO A 7 14.97 -2.13 -17.56
N SER A 8 15.43 -1.00 -16.98
CA SER A 8 15.15 -0.62 -15.60
C SER A 8 13.67 -0.35 -15.34
N ARG A 9 12.93 0.13 -16.37
CA ARG A 9 11.47 0.35 -16.27
C ARG A 9 10.67 -0.94 -16.37
N VAL A 10 11.17 -1.93 -17.09
CA VAL A 10 10.50 -3.24 -17.24
C VAL A 10 10.60 -4.02 -15.93
N ASP A 11 11.77 -4.04 -15.29
CA ASP A 11 11.98 -4.74 -14.02
C ASP A 11 11.21 -4.08 -12.85
N ALA A 12 11.10 -2.73 -12.87
CA ALA A 12 10.30 -1.99 -11.90
C ALA A 12 8.80 -2.36 -11.99
N ALA A 13 8.28 -2.48 -13.20
CA ALA A 13 6.89 -2.86 -13.43
C ALA A 13 6.63 -4.31 -12.99
N ALA A 14 7.57 -5.23 -13.24
CA ALA A 14 7.45 -6.63 -12.83
C ALA A 14 7.43 -6.80 -11.31
N GLY A 15 8.35 -6.15 -10.57
CA GLY A 15 8.35 -6.19 -9.10
C GLY A 15 7.11 -5.57 -8.46
N GLN A 16 6.51 -4.56 -9.10
CA GLN A 16 5.23 -3.99 -8.70
C GLN A 16 4.07 -4.97 -8.92
N GLN A 17 4.05 -5.67 -10.06
CA GLN A 17 3.02 -6.63 -10.41
C GLN A 17 3.00 -7.82 -9.44
N ASP A 18 4.16 -8.33 -9.05
CA ASP A 18 4.24 -9.48 -8.13
C ASP A 18 3.72 -9.13 -6.74
N ARG A 19 4.07 -7.95 -6.20
CA ARG A 19 3.55 -7.49 -4.91
C ARG A 19 2.07 -7.18 -4.93
N GLN A 20 1.58 -6.61 -6.02
CA GLN A 20 0.16 -6.39 -6.21
C GLN A 20 -0.60 -7.71 -6.39
N ALA A 21 0.02 -8.74 -7.01
CA ALA A 21 -0.56 -10.06 -7.13
C ALA A 21 -0.77 -10.73 -5.78
N GLU A 22 0.14 -10.56 -4.82
CA GLU A 22 -0.06 -11.06 -3.45
C GLU A 22 -1.26 -10.41 -2.76
N LEU A 23 -1.45 -9.10 -2.96
CA LEU A 23 -2.59 -8.38 -2.39
C LEU A 23 -3.93 -8.69 -3.08
N ARG A 24 -3.93 -9.37 -4.22
CA ARG A 24 -5.16 -9.86 -4.86
C ARG A 24 -5.81 -11.01 -4.10
N LYS A 25 -5.05 -11.71 -3.27
CA LYS A 25 -5.60 -12.80 -2.46
C LYS A 25 -6.31 -12.22 -1.25
N MET A 26 -7.62 -12.38 -1.18
CA MET A 26 -8.44 -11.82 -0.09
C MET A 26 -8.01 -12.35 1.30
N GLU A 27 -7.42 -13.54 1.37
CA GLU A 27 -6.87 -14.08 2.62
C GLU A 27 -5.68 -13.29 3.17
N ASN A 28 -4.97 -12.55 2.31
CA ASN A 28 -3.83 -11.72 2.71
C ASN A 28 -4.25 -10.32 3.16
N ILE A 29 -5.54 -10.00 3.06
CA ILE A 29 -6.05 -8.70 3.52
C ILE A 29 -6.37 -8.81 5.01
N PRO A 30 -5.78 -7.95 5.86
CA PRO A 30 -6.03 -7.96 7.29
C PRO A 30 -7.51 -7.90 7.63
N ALA A 31 -7.93 -8.70 8.62
CA ALA A 31 -9.34 -8.82 9.00
C ALA A 31 -9.96 -7.47 9.38
N ARG A 32 -9.18 -6.55 9.96
CA ARG A 32 -9.64 -5.20 10.32
C ARG A 32 -10.16 -4.38 9.13
N TYR A 33 -9.61 -4.59 7.93
CA TYR A 33 -10.10 -3.94 6.70
C TYR A 33 -11.15 -4.79 6.00
N ARG A 34 -10.88 -6.09 5.83
CA ARG A 34 -11.79 -7.01 5.14
C ARG A 34 -13.18 -7.05 5.76
N ASN A 35 -13.27 -6.97 7.09
CA ASN A 35 -14.53 -6.97 7.83
C ASN A 35 -15.13 -5.57 8.03
N HIS A 36 -14.47 -4.52 7.51
CA HIS A 36 -15.00 -3.17 7.61
C HIS A 36 -16.23 -3.01 6.70
N PRO A 37 -17.35 -2.43 7.17
CA PRO A 37 -18.60 -2.34 6.41
C PRO A 37 -18.47 -1.66 5.04
N ARG A 38 -17.48 -0.78 4.89
CA ARG A 38 -17.23 -0.04 3.64
C ARG A 38 -16.20 -0.67 2.72
N PHE A 39 -15.55 -1.77 3.14
CA PHE A 39 -14.47 -2.35 2.35
C PHE A 39 -14.96 -2.80 0.98
N GLU A 40 -16.14 -3.44 0.93
CA GLU A 40 -16.75 -3.89 -0.33
C GLU A 40 -17.06 -2.72 -1.27
N GLU A 41 -17.63 -1.62 -0.75
CA GLU A 41 -17.90 -0.40 -1.52
C GLU A 41 -16.61 0.19 -2.10
N LEU A 42 -15.58 0.34 -1.27
CA LEU A 42 -14.31 0.95 -1.68
C LEU A 42 -13.54 0.11 -2.71
N THR A 43 -13.72 -1.20 -2.69
CA THR A 43 -13.09 -2.11 -3.67
C THR A 43 -13.91 -2.30 -4.95
N ASN A 44 -15.14 -1.81 -5.01
CA ASN A 44 -15.98 -1.89 -6.19
C ASN A 44 -15.67 -0.73 -7.15
N ASP A 45 -14.59 -0.87 -7.92
CA ASP A 45 -14.21 0.13 -8.92
C ASP A 45 -14.96 -0.13 -10.23
N PRO A 46 -15.84 0.80 -10.68
CA PRO A 46 -16.57 0.65 -11.93
C PRO A 46 -15.68 0.45 -13.16
N ALA A 47 -14.45 1.00 -13.14
CA ALA A 47 -13.48 0.84 -14.23
C ALA A 47 -12.98 -0.60 -14.39
N HIS A 48 -13.07 -1.43 -13.35
CA HIS A 48 -12.61 -2.81 -13.32
C HIS A 48 -13.72 -3.86 -13.45
N GLN A 49 -14.97 -3.47 -13.69
CA GLN A 49 -16.10 -4.37 -13.96
C GLN A 49 -16.25 -5.53 -12.93
N GLY A 50 -15.94 -5.25 -11.66
CA GLY A 50 -16.02 -6.23 -10.57
C GLY A 50 -14.71 -7.00 -10.29
N ASP A 51 -13.68 -6.88 -11.14
CA ASP A 51 -12.33 -7.34 -10.78
C ASP A 51 -11.73 -6.43 -9.70
N LYS A 52 -11.00 -7.03 -8.75
CA LYS A 52 -10.38 -6.32 -7.63
C LYS A 52 -8.86 -6.47 -7.71
N PRO A 53 -8.20 -5.71 -8.59
CA PRO A 53 -6.74 -5.75 -8.69
C PRO A 53 -6.09 -5.30 -7.38
N GLY A 54 -4.89 -5.78 -7.10
CA GLY A 54 -4.16 -5.46 -5.86
C GLY A 54 -4.02 -3.97 -5.58
N LYS A 55 -3.96 -3.14 -6.62
CA LYS A 55 -3.97 -1.68 -6.49
C LYS A 55 -5.25 -1.18 -5.80
N VAL A 56 -6.42 -1.61 -6.27
CA VAL A 56 -7.73 -1.21 -5.71
C VAL A 56 -7.86 -1.68 -4.25
N LEU A 57 -7.39 -2.88 -3.93
CA LEU A 57 -7.39 -3.38 -2.56
C LEU A 57 -6.50 -2.52 -1.63
N ARG A 58 -5.33 -2.11 -2.11
CA ARG A 58 -4.45 -1.21 -1.36
C ARG A 58 -5.05 0.17 -1.17
N GLU A 59 -5.67 0.74 -2.20
CA GLU A 59 -6.37 2.02 -2.13
C GLU A 59 -7.49 1.98 -1.09
N ALA A 60 -8.30 0.92 -1.08
CA ALA A 60 -9.36 0.73 -0.09
C ALA A 60 -8.81 0.61 1.34
N MET A 61 -7.76 -0.20 1.55
CA MET A 61 -7.13 -0.32 2.87
C MET A 61 -6.55 1.01 3.34
N SER A 62 -5.91 1.77 2.44
CA SER A 62 -5.33 3.08 2.76
C SER A 62 -6.39 4.10 3.15
N ALA A 63 -7.52 4.15 2.42
CA ALA A 63 -8.65 5.01 2.75
C ALA A 63 -9.25 4.67 4.13
N LEU A 64 -9.45 3.38 4.43
CA LEU A 64 -9.94 2.93 5.73
C LEU A 64 -8.95 3.20 6.86
N GLU A 65 -7.64 3.03 6.62
CA GLU A 65 -6.64 3.38 7.63
C GLU A 65 -6.62 4.87 7.92
N ALA A 66 -6.79 5.72 6.89
CA ALA A 66 -6.88 7.16 7.07
C ALA A 66 -8.13 7.56 7.87
N GLU A 67 -9.27 6.90 7.64
CA GLU A 67 -10.50 7.06 8.41
C GLU A 67 -10.30 6.63 9.87
N MET A 68 -9.87 5.39 10.11
CA MET A 68 -9.70 4.83 11.45
C MET A 68 -8.66 5.55 12.29
N SER A 69 -7.62 6.12 11.64
CA SER A 69 -6.60 6.93 12.32
C SER A 69 -6.98 8.41 12.47
N GLY A 70 -8.17 8.82 12.02
CA GLY A 70 -8.66 10.19 12.11
C GLY A 70 -7.92 11.20 11.22
N LYS A 71 -7.20 10.75 10.20
CA LYS A 71 -6.50 11.62 9.24
C LYS A 71 -7.43 12.22 8.21
N VAL A 72 -8.52 11.56 7.93
CA VAL A 72 -9.62 12.04 7.09
C VAL A 72 -10.93 11.93 7.85
N LYS A 73 -11.95 12.68 7.42
CA LYS A 73 -13.27 12.63 8.05
C LYS A 73 -14.00 11.34 7.68
N ALA A 74 -14.53 10.66 8.69
CA ALA A 74 -15.42 9.52 8.48
C ALA A 74 -16.83 10.00 8.10
N PRO A 75 -17.56 9.24 7.31
CA PRO A 75 -17.19 7.99 6.65
C PRO A 75 -16.57 8.24 5.27
N VAL A 76 -15.52 7.47 4.92
CA VAL A 76 -15.01 7.48 3.55
C VAL A 76 -15.98 6.75 2.61
N SER A 77 -16.01 7.12 1.33
CA SER A 77 -16.83 6.47 0.31
C SER A 77 -16.11 6.43 -1.04
N ARG A 78 -16.43 5.45 -1.89
CA ARG A 78 -15.78 5.30 -3.20
C ARG A 78 -15.92 6.55 -4.04
N GLY A 79 -14.85 6.89 -4.80
CA GLY A 79 -14.84 7.92 -5.83
C GLY A 79 -15.73 7.56 -7.01
N ASP A 80 -16.21 8.56 -7.70
CA ASP A 80 -17.15 8.44 -8.84
C ASP A 80 -16.44 8.50 -10.20
N THR A 81 -15.14 8.73 -10.21
CA THR A 81 -14.32 8.82 -11.42
C THR A 81 -13.07 7.96 -11.30
N SER A 82 -12.44 7.63 -12.42
CA SER A 82 -11.23 6.80 -12.47
C SER A 82 -9.98 7.44 -11.86
N TRP A 83 -10.03 8.70 -11.47
CA TRP A 83 -8.89 9.45 -10.92
C TRP A 83 -9.17 10.07 -9.54
N ILE A 84 -10.34 9.80 -8.97
CA ILE A 84 -10.69 10.02 -7.57
C ILE A 84 -10.97 8.66 -6.95
N ASP A 85 -10.13 8.25 -6.02
CA ASP A 85 -10.23 6.94 -5.41
C ASP A 85 -11.28 6.91 -4.30
N PHE A 86 -11.41 8.00 -3.53
CA PHE A 86 -12.44 8.10 -2.51
C PHE A 86 -12.77 9.56 -2.16
N TYR A 87 -13.91 9.74 -1.51
CA TYR A 87 -14.28 10.95 -0.79
C TYR A 87 -14.25 10.71 0.71
N ASP A 88 -13.88 11.73 1.48
CA ASP A 88 -14.04 11.69 2.93
C ASP A 88 -15.48 12.00 3.37
N GLY A 89 -15.74 11.99 4.68
CA GLY A 89 -17.07 12.24 5.25
C GLY A 89 -17.61 13.66 5.04
N GLU A 90 -16.79 14.60 4.61
CA GLU A 90 -17.18 15.95 4.21
C GLU A 90 -17.31 16.09 2.67
N GLY A 91 -17.12 14.98 1.94
CA GLY A 91 -17.20 14.94 0.48
C GLY A 91 -15.95 15.48 -0.22
N TYR A 92 -14.82 15.58 0.48
CA TYR A 92 -13.57 16.07 -0.07
C TYR A 92 -12.90 14.99 -0.93
N PRO A 93 -12.43 15.31 -2.17
CA PRO A 93 -11.92 14.33 -3.11
C PRO A 93 -10.46 13.95 -2.82
N PHE A 94 -10.17 12.66 -2.82
CA PHE A 94 -8.84 12.08 -2.61
C PHE A 94 -8.42 11.16 -3.75
N ASP A 95 -7.15 11.25 -4.11
CA ASP A 95 -6.42 10.28 -4.95
C ASP A 95 -5.38 9.56 -4.08
N VAL A 96 -5.30 8.24 -4.19
CA VAL A 96 -4.37 7.41 -3.41
C VAL A 96 -3.13 7.10 -4.22
N LYS A 97 -1.97 7.31 -3.63
CA LYS A 97 -0.69 6.92 -4.20
C LYS A 97 -0.04 5.84 -3.35
N THR A 98 0.29 4.73 -3.98
CA THR A 98 0.81 3.54 -3.33
C THR A 98 2.21 3.17 -3.86
N PRO A 99 3.22 4.06 -3.71
CA PRO A 99 4.56 3.78 -4.21
C PRO A 99 5.17 2.57 -3.50
N LEU A 100 6.09 1.89 -4.21
CA LEU A 100 6.82 0.75 -3.69
C LEU A 100 8.31 1.07 -3.68
N SER A 101 9.01 0.65 -2.64
CA SER A 101 10.47 0.59 -2.63
C SER A 101 10.97 -0.73 -3.23
N PRO A 102 12.15 -0.74 -3.89
CA PRO A 102 12.76 -1.98 -4.34
C PRO A 102 13.07 -2.91 -3.18
N THR A 103 12.94 -4.22 -3.40
CA THR A 103 13.33 -5.25 -2.44
C THR A 103 14.73 -5.81 -2.75
N VAL A 104 15.22 -6.65 -1.86
CA VAL A 104 16.48 -7.35 -2.09
C VAL A 104 16.36 -8.21 -3.35
N GLY A 105 17.27 -8.00 -4.30
CA GLY A 105 17.28 -8.68 -5.60
C GLY A 105 16.62 -7.91 -6.74
N ASP A 106 15.87 -6.85 -6.46
CA ASP A 106 15.36 -5.95 -7.50
C ASP A 106 16.52 -5.18 -8.15
N LYS A 107 16.48 -5.03 -9.48
CA LYS A 107 17.50 -4.32 -10.27
C LYS A 107 17.15 -2.86 -10.56
N TRP A 108 16.07 -2.34 -9.98
CA TRP A 108 15.62 -0.97 -10.17
C TRP A 108 15.78 -0.15 -8.89
N GLU A 109 15.87 1.15 -9.04
CA GLU A 109 15.96 2.12 -7.94
C GLU A 109 14.64 2.88 -7.78
N PHE A 110 14.38 3.36 -6.56
CA PHE A 110 13.20 4.18 -6.29
C PHE A 110 13.31 5.54 -6.99
N ASN A 111 12.36 5.84 -7.85
CA ASN A 111 12.30 7.13 -8.55
C ASN A 111 11.51 8.17 -7.77
N ALA A 112 12.15 8.78 -6.75
CA ALA A 112 11.54 9.83 -5.94
C ALA A 112 11.05 11.04 -6.76
N TYR A 113 11.80 11.41 -7.80
CA TYR A 113 11.46 12.54 -8.69
C TYR A 113 10.15 12.27 -9.43
N GLY A 114 10.01 11.11 -10.08
CA GLY A 114 8.82 10.74 -10.83
C GLY A 114 7.59 10.56 -9.95
N VAL A 115 7.75 9.96 -8.75
CA VAL A 115 6.66 9.84 -7.77
C VAL A 115 6.21 11.22 -7.28
N ALA A 116 7.15 12.13 -7.00
CA ALA A 116 6.83 13.51 -6.60
C ALA A 116 6.05 14.24 -7.70
N ASP A 117 6.43 14.10 -8.97
CA ASP A 117 5.68 14.71 -10.09
C ASP A 117 4.26 14.17 -10.18
N THR A 118 4.08 12.86 -10.01
CA THR A 118 2.75 12.24 -10.03
C THR A 118 1.86 12.81 -8.91
N ILE A 119 2.41 12.95 -7.70
CA ILE A 119 1.68 13.55 -6.56
C ILE A 119 1.33 15.00 -6.85
N LEU A 120 2.29 15.81 -7.30
CA LEU A 120 2.06 17.23 -7.57
C LEU A 120 1.04 17.45 -8.69
N ASN A 121 1.09 16.63 -9.74
CA ASN A 121 0.09 16.67 -10.82
C ASN A 121 -1.34 16.44 -10.32
N GLN A 122 -1.53 15.60 -9.30
CA GLN A 122 -2.85 15.41 -8.69
C GLN A 122 -3.24 16.60 -7.80
N LEU A 123 -2.30 17.11 -7.00
CA LEU A 123 -2.56 18.25 -6.13
C LEU A 123 -2.93 19.55 -6.90
N HIS A 124 -2.56 19.64 -8.17
CA HIS A 124 -2.95 20.75 -9.04
C HIS A 124 -4.35 20.61 -9.67
N LYS A 125 -4.97 19.44 -9.57
CA LYS A 125 -6.33 19.21 -10.05
C LYS A 125 -7.38 19.72 -9.09
N THR A 126 -8.55 19.96 -9.63
CA THR A 126 -9.76 20.23 -8.86
C THR A 126 -10.84 19.25 -9.24
N HIS A 127 -11.70 18.90 -8.28
CA HIS A 127 -12.84 18.03 -8.48
C HIS A 127 -14.04 18.54 -7.68
N PRO A 128 -15.28 18.34 -8.13
CA PRO A 128 -16.44 18.69 -7.32
C PRO A 128 -16.45 17.96 -5.98
N ASN A 129 -16.79 18.67 -4.91
CA ASN A 129 -17.11 18.04 -3.63
C ASN A 129 -18.36 17.16 -3.82
N LYS A 130 -18.36 15.98 -3.20
CA LYS A 130 -19.45 15.00 -3.35
C LYS A 130 -20.83 15.56 -2.98
N PHE A 131 -20.91 16.45 -2.01
CA PHE A 131 -22.17 16.94 -1.45
C PHE A 131 -22.52 18.35 -1.92
N THR A 132 -21.54 19.25 -1.95
CA THR A 132 -21.77 20.65 -2.31
C THR A 132 -21.66 20.93 -3.80
N HIS A 133 -21.04 20.00 -4.56
CA HIS A 133 -20.67 20.14 -5.98
C HIS A 133 -19.76 21.32 -6.29
N GLU A 134 -19.25 22.01 -5.28
CA GLU A 134 -18.24 23.05 -5.44
C GLU A 134 -16.89 22.45 -5.80
N LYS A 135 -16.16 23.11 -6.71
CA LYS A 135 -14.80 22.67 -7.07
C LYS A 135 -13.86 22.79 -5.87
N GLN A 136 -13.30 21.68 -5.47
CA GLN A 136 -12.31 21.56 -4.41
C GLN A 136 -10.96 21.10 -4.98
N PRO A 137 -9.82 21.58 -4.43
CA PRO A 137 -8.54 21.03 -4.78
C PRO A 137 -8.46 19.56 -4.35
N VAL A 138 -7.93 18.69 -5.18
CA VAL A 138 -7.75 17.27 -4.82
C VAL A 138 -6.66 17.11 -3.75
N ALA A 139 -6.90 16.27 -2.77
CA ALA A 139 -5.88 15.81 -1.83
C ALA A 139 -5.25 14.49 -2.27
N VAL A 140 -4.08 14.19 -1.77
CA VAL A 140 -3.38 12.92 -2.01
C VAL A 140 -3.21 12.18 -0.69
N LEU A 141 -3.67 10.93 -0.67
CA LEU A 141 -3.34 9.98 0.38
C LEU A 141 -2.14 9.15 -0.07
N LEU A 142 -1.02 9.28 0.62
CA LEU A 142 0.22 8.57 0.34
C LEU A 142 0.32 7.34 1.25
N ASP A 143 0.17 6.16 0.68
CA ASP A 143 0.42 4.90 1.39
C ASP A 143 1.91 4.60 1.43
N THR A 144 2.49 4.64 2.62
CA THR A 144 3.91 4.42 2.87
C THR A 144 4.25 2.99 3.31
N THR A 145 3.27 2.06 3.30
CA THR A 145 3.38 0.70 3.84
C THR A 145 4.56 -0.09 3.26
N TYR A 146 4.78 0.05 1.95
CA TYR A 146 5.86 -0.65 1.25
C TYR A 146 7.02 0.26 0.87
N MET A 147 7.15 1.41 1.53
CA MET A 147 8.29 2.31 1.34
C MET A 147 9.36 2.06 2.39
N LYS A 148 10.61 2.04 1.96
CA LYS A 148 11.76 2.11 2.85
C LYS A 148 11.89 3.53 3.42
N PRO A 149 12.40 3.70 4.65
CA PRO A 149 12.58 5.01 5.26
C PRO A 149 13.41 5.99 4.40
N GLU A 150 14.47 5.50 3.76
CA GLU A 150 15.34 6.29 2.89
C GLU A 150 14.61 6.79 1.63
N ASP A 151 13.78 5.95 1.01
CA ASP A 151 13.01 6.30 -0.19
C ASP A 151 11.89 7.30 0.15
N LEU A 152 11.24 7.14 1.30
CA LEU A 152 10.26 8.10 1.80
C LEU A 152 10.92 9.45 2.08
N LEU A 153 12.13 9.45 2.67
CA LEU A 153 12.88 10.67 2.92
C LEU A 153 13.25 11.38 1.61
N ALA A 154 13.72 10.62 0.61
CA ALA A 154 14.03 11.13 -0.73
C ALA A 154 12.77 11.73 -1.40
N LEU A 155 11.63 11.06 -1.32
CA LEU A 155 10.35 11.57 -1.85
C LEU A 155 9.94 12.87 -1.17
N ARG A 156 10.00 12.94 0.15
CA ARG A 156 9.70 14.18 0.91
C ARG A 156 10.66 15.32 0.54
N HIS A 157 11.93 15.00 0.29
CA HIS A 157 12.90 15.98 -0.17
C HIS A 157 12.53 16.56 -1.54
N GLU A 158 12.23 15.69 -2.52
CA GLU A 158 11.82 16.11 -3.87
C GLU A 158 10.51 16.92 -3.85
N LEU A 159 9.51 16.52 -3.08
CA LEU A 159 8.27 17.28 -2.91
C LEU A 159 8.56 18.70 -2.38
N ARG A 160 9.40 18.84 -1.34
CA ARG A 160 9.77 20.14 -0.78
C ARG A 160 10.56 20.99 -1.77
N LYS A 161 11.46 20.38 -2.54
CA LYS A 161 12.28 21.07 -3.55
C LYS A 161 11.41 21.63 -4.67
N LYS A 162 10.47 20.82 -5.19
CA LYS A 162 9.56 21.22 -6.27
C LYS A 162 8.51 22.26 -5.84
N THR A 163 8.20 22.34 -4.55
CA THR A 163 7.18 23.26 -4.00
C THR A 163 7.76 24.44 -3.25
N LYS A 164 9.01 24.83 -3.52
CA LYS A 164 9.69 25.94 -2.80
C LYS A 164 8.85 27.20 -2.69
N GLU A 165 8.15 27.56 -3.76
CA GLU A 165 7.36 28.78 -3.87
C GLU A 165 5.94 28.65 -3.29
N ASN A 166 5.41 27.41 -3.20
CA ASN A 166 4.07 27.15 -2.68
C ASN A 166 4.03 25.88 -1.82
N ARG A 167 4.69 25.91 -0.67
CA ARG A 167 4.71 24.79 0.28
C ARG A 167 3.35 24.43 0.87
N SER A 168 2.40 25.37 0.82
CA SER A 168 1.06 25.14 1.37
C SER A 168 0.31 24.00 0.64
N ILE A 169 0.65 23.74 -0.61
CA ILE A 169 0.08 22.62 -1.39
C ILE A 169 0.33 21.26 -0.71
N LEU A 170 1.45 21.09 -0.03
CA LEU A 170 1.82 19.85 0.67
C LEU A 170 0.95 19.57 1.91
N LYS A 171 0.19 20.54 2.41
CA LYS A 171 -0.79 20.30 3.49
C LYS A 171 -1.91 19.36 3.05
N ARG A 172 -2.07 19.13 1.75
CA ARG A 172 -3.04 18.20 1.18
C ARG A 172 -2.43 16.82 0.85
N VAL A 173 -1.22 16.53 1.32
CA VAL A 173 -0.62 15.19 1.29
C VAL A 173 -0.75 14.58 2.67
N PHE A 174 -1.50 13.50 2.77
CA PHE A 174 -1.73 12.75 3.99
C PHE A 174 -1.01 11.41 3.89
N GLU A 175 -0.10 11.14 4.81
CA GLU A 175 0.64 9.87 4.82
C GLU A 175 -0.09 8.86 5.71
N VAL A 176 -0.23 7.63 5.22
CA VAL A 176 -0.75 6.49 5.99
C VAL A 176 0.20 5.30 5.90
N ASN A 177 0.14 4.46 6.90
CA ASN A 177 0.80 3.15 6.91
C ASN A 177 -0.27 2.11 7.27
N VAL A 178 -0.63 1.28 6.30
CA VAL A 178 -1.63 0.23 6.46
C VAL A 178 -1.08 -0.82 7.44
N GLN A 179 -1.87 -1.15 8.44
CA GLN A 179 -1.50 -2.14 9.45
C GLN A 179 -1.71 -3.54 8.87
N LEU A 180 -0.63 -4.14 8.37
CA LEU A 180 -0.64 -5.51 7.91
C LEU A 180 -0.66 -6.46 9.12
N ASP A 181 -1.36 -7.59 8.97
CA ASP A 181 -1.25 -8.65 9.95
C ASP A 181 0.21 -9.12 10.00
N PRO A 182 0.76 -9.41 11.19
CA PRO A 182 2.08 -10.00 11.26
C PRO A 182 2.06 -11.30 10.42
N PRO A 183 3.15 -11.63 9.70
CA PRO A 183 3.23 -12.91 9.03
C PRO A 183 2.87 -13.98 10.05
N ALA A 184 1.94 -14.87 9.68
CA ALA A 184 1.59 -16.00 10.54
C ALA A 184 2.93 -16.61 10.94
N LEU A 185 3.24 -16.54 12.24
CA LEU A 185 4.39 -17.29 12.76
C LEU A 185 4.09 -18.69 12.29
N ASP A 186 4.89 -19.19 11.36
CA ASP A 186 4.84 -20.59 11.01
C ASP A 186 4.95 -21.33 12.34
N ASN A 187 3.80 -21.73 12.86
CA ASN A 187 3.73 -22.75 13.88
C ASN A 187 4.18 -24.03 13.17
N GLU A 188 5.43 -24.04 12.70
CA GLU A 188 6.15 -25.28 12.61
C GLU A 188 6.05 -25.84 14.01
N LYS A 189 5.04 -26.70 14.19
CA LYS A 189 5.05 -27.64 15.31
C LYS A 189 6.51 -28.12 15.35
N PRO A 190 7.24 -27.88 16.44
CA PRO A 190 8.64 -28.29 16.50
C PRO A 190 8.62 -29.72 15.98
N LYS A 191 9.27 -29.96 14.84
CA LYS A 191 9.41 -31.31 14.29
C LYS A 191 9.91 -32.07 15.47
N ALA A 192 9.03 -32.85 16.09
CA ALA A 192 9.38 -33.66 17.24
C ALA A 192 10.59 -34.43 16.74
N ASN A 193 11.76 -34.03 17.21
CA ASN A 193 13.02 -34.60 16.83
C ASN A 193 12.92 -36.04 17.35
N LYS A 194 12.31 -36.92 16.51
CA LYS A 194 12.23 -38.33 16.83
C LYS A 194 13.65 -38.78 16.88
N LEU A 195 14.22 -38.71 18.09
CA LEU A 195 15.49 -39.32 18.39
C LEU A 195 15.50 -40.67 17.68
N SER A 196 16.48 -40.88 16.84
CA SER A 196 16.61 -42.17 16.17
C SER A 196 16.61 -43.28 17.23
N VAL A 197 16.14 -44.46 16.89
CA VAL A 197 16.09 -45.61 17.79
C VAL A 197 17.45 -45.83 18.46
N GLN A 198 18.56 -45.55 17.75
CA GLN A 198 19.93 -45.58 18.29
C GLN A 198 20.18 -44.50 19.35
N GLN A 199 19.69 -43.31 19.19
CA GLN A 199 19.83 -42.22 20.17
C GLN A 199 18.97 -42.47 21.41
N GLN A 200 17.78 -43.05 21.25
CA GLN A 200 16.94 -43.48 22.38
C GLN A 200 17.58 -44.62 23.17
N ALA A 201 18.20 -45.58 22.48
CA ALA A 201 18.91 -46.67 23.11
C ALA A 201 20.16 -46.19 23.88
N LEU A 202 20.84 -45.15 23.36
CA LEU A 202 22.00 -44.56 24.03
C LEU A 202 21.60 -43.81 25.32
N LEU A 203 20.51 -43.07 25.30
CA LEU A 203 19.97 -42.38 26.47
C LEU A 203 19.47 -43.34 27.55
N LEU A 204 18.87 -44.46 27.13
CA LEU A 204 18.47 -45.53 28.08
C LEU A 204 19.66 -46.18 28.76
N ARG A 205 20.76 -46.43 28.03
CA ARG A 205 22.00 -46.97 28.62
C ARG A 205 22.68 -46.03 29.62
N GLN A 206 22.59 -44.70 29.37
CA GLN A 206 23.12 -43.69 30.29
C GLN A 206 22.27 -43.54 31.58
N ARG A 207 20.97 -43.84 31.53
CA ARG A 207 20.06 -43.78 32.68
C ARG A 207 20.09 -45.04 33.57
N THR A 208 20.49 -46.16 33.02
CA THR A 208 20.55 -47.44 33.75
C THR A 208 21.98 -47.77 34.26
N GLY A 209 22.81 -46.72 34.40
CA GLY A 209 24.21 -46.84 34.83
C GLY A 209 24.45 -47.94 35.87
N ARG A 210 24.71 -49.11 35.37
CA ARG A 210 25.39 -50.25 35.95
C ARG A 210 26.04 -51.04 34.85
#